data_ba0e613a7c0c20cb8b5fa44864ff1820
#
_entry.id   ba0e613a7c0c20cb8b5fa44864ff1820
#
_cell.length_a   1.000
_cell.length_b   1.000
_cell.length_c   1.000
_cell.angle_alpha   90.00
_cell.angle_beta   90.00
_cell.angle_gamma   90.00
#
_symmetry.space_group_name_H-M   'P 1'
#
loop_
_entity.id
_entity.type
_entity.pdbx_description
1 polymer ?
#
loop_
_entity_poly.entity_id
_entity_poly.type
_entity_poly.pdbx_seq_one_letter_code
_entity_poly.pdbx_strand_id
1 'polypeptide(L)'
;FGTMPGGTDAETVYGILAEKAPDITGADVNIVSSEPGMVYLAVVCMKEDVQAAEDALRSAGFARPSQMWGDVPKFQKEELESEIADCRARIEQIENEVKDLSDQREKLKILADYYRVRADKYAVLGQIPQSERTFVISGYIPQCEAAHLSGYLTEKYDCMVDVEELQENEEAPVILKNNPFSASVEGVVESYGLPHKGELDPTTIMSFFYVFFFGMMLSDAAYGAIVAIVCAVLVKKFPRMSQGMKKSMKLFFYCGLSTLVWGILFGGYFGNIVDVVSEKFFGTTITVPALWFVPLNDPMKLLVFSLLFGVIHLFVGLGIKGYLCLKDGKDRSNSLLTIQNII
;
A
#
# COMPACT_ATOMS: atom_id res chain seq x y z
N PHE A 1 25.92 26.23 -36.62
CA PHE A 1 24.84 26.62 -35.67
C PHE A 1 25.18 26.19 -34.26
N GLY A 2 24.90 27.08 -33.29
CA GLY A 2 25.09 26.77 -31.88
C GLY A 2 24.53 27.82 -30.96
N THR A 3 24.80 27.64 -29.68
CA THR A 3 24.33 28.54 -28.63
C THR A 3 25.53 29.13 -27.88
N MET A 4 25.42 30.38 -27.44
CA MET A 4 26.38 31.03 -26.55
C MET A 4 25.64 31.65 -25.34
N PRO A 5 26.34 31.96 -24.24
CA PRO A 5 25.76 32.62 -23.08
C PRO A 5 25.10 33.96 -23.44
N GLY A 6 24.01 34.30 -22.70
CA GLY A 6 23.27 35.54 -22.94
C GLY A 6 24.13 36.79 -22.81
N GLY A 7 23.88 37.78 -23.68
CA GLY A 7 24.66 39.03 -23.75
C GLY A 7 25.85 38.99 -24.72
N THR A 8 26.01 37.95 -25.50
CA THR A 8 27.03 37.85 -26.54
C THR A 8 26.55 38.51 -27.82
N ASP A 9 27.21 39.57 -28.25
CA ASP A 9 26.96 40.28 -29.53
C ASP A 9 27.89 39.76 -30.63
N ALA A 10 27.51 40.01 -31.90
CA ALA A 10 28.32 39.61 -33.06
C ALA A 10 29.74 40.12 -32.97
N GLU A 11 29.95 41.35 -32.49
CA GLU A 11 31.28 41.94 -32.29
C GLU A 11 32.12 41.14 -31.28
N THR A 12 31.51 40.65 -30.22
CA THR A 12 32.17 39.79 -29.21
C THR A 12 32.62 38.47 -29.84
N VAL A 13 31.81 37.88 -30.69
CA VAL A 13 32.13 36.62 -31.39
C VAL A 13 33.29 36.85 -32.38
N TYR A 14 33.26 37.95 -33.14
CA TYR A 14 34.36 38.32 -34.00
C TYR A 14 35.66 38.58 -33.21
N GLY A 15 35.56 39.24 -32.04
CA GLY A 15 36.72 39.47 -31.15
C GLY A 15 37.35 38.15 -30.68
N ILE A 16 36.51 37.17 -30.27
CA ILE A 16 36.98 35.84 -29.85
C ILE A 16 37.67 35.09 -31.00
N LEU A 17 37.08 35.15 -32.21
CA LEU A 17 37.69 34.52 -33.39
C LEU A 17 39.02 35.19 -33.77
N ALA A 18 39.11 36.52 -33.73
CA ALA A 18 40.34 37.27 -34.02
C ALA A 18 41.45 37.02 -32.98
N GLU A 19 41.11 36.84 -31.72
CA GLU A 19 42.07 36.60 -30.65
C GLU A 19 42.59 35.15 -30.63
N LYS A 20 41.69 34.18 -30.80
CA LYS A 20 42.02 32.75 -30.60
C LYS A 20 42.27 31.96 -31.87
N ALA A 21 41.85 32.48 -33.03
CA ALA A 21 42.05 31.85 -34.32
C ALA A 21 42.34 32.91 -35.40
N PRO A 22 43.49 33.65 -35.30
CA PRO A 22 43.83 34.76 -36.18
C PRO A 22 44.06 34.37 -37.65
N ASP A 23 44.26 33.10 -37.92
CA ASP A 23 44.44 32.54 -39.28
C ASP A 23 43.14 32.41 -40.08
N ILE A 24 41.98 32.58 -39.44
CA ILE A 24 40.68 32.50 -40.11
C ILE A 24 40.40 33.80 -40.86
N THR A 25 40.49 33.75 -42.18
CA THR A 25 40.16 34.86 -43.06
C THR A 25 38.80 34.65 -43.71
N GLY A 26 37.73 35.14 -43.14
CA GLY A 26 36.41 35.10 -43.77
C GLY A 26 35.33 34.34 -43.00
N ALA A 27 35.23 34.61 -41.73
CA ALA A 27 34.09 34.15 -40.94
C ALA A 27 32.95 35.19 -40.97
N ASP A 28 31.74 34.77 -41.21
CA ASP A 28 30.52 35.56 -41.08
C ASP A 28 29.67 35.08 -39.92
N VAL A 29 29.27 35.99 -39.03
CA VAL A 29 28.54 35.69 -37.80
C VAL A 29 27.17 36.31 -37.89
N ASN A 30 26.15 35.44 -37.83
CA ASN A 30 24.75 35.88 -37.82
C ASN A 30 24.06 35.43 -36.52
N ILE A 31 23.52 36.39 -35.77
CA ILE A 31 22.70 36.11 -34.62
C ILE A 31 21.29 35.78 -35.09
N VAL A 32 20.84 34.54 -34.88
CA VAL A 32 19.52 34.03 -35.29
C VAL A 32 18.42 34.46 -34.33
N SER A 33 18.69 34.36 -33.01
CA SER A 33 17.78 34.77 -31.94
C SER A 33 18.53 35.02 -30.66
N SER A 34 17.98 35.90 -29.82
CA SER A 34 18.51 36.16 -28.48
C SER A 34 17.40 36.04 -27.47
N GLU A 35 17.59 35.14 -26.49
CA GLU A 35 16.68 34.90 -25.37
C GLU A 35 17.37 35.25 -24.03
N PRO A 36 16.62 35.50 -22.93
CA PRO A 36 17.21 35.76 -21.64
C PRO A 36 18.08 34.58 -21.18
N GLY A 37 19.41 34.79 -21.22
CA GLY A 37 20.42 33.80 -20.80
C GLY A 37 21.07 32.99 -21.93
N MET A 38 20.60 33.05 -23.19
CA MET A 38 21.13 32.26 -24.29
C MET A 38 20.98 32.96 -25.63
N VAL A 39 22.04 32.94 -26.44
CA VAL A 39 22.07 33.52 -27.80
C VAL A 39 22.26 32.40 -28.80
N TYR A 40 21.42 32.35 -29.84
CA TYR A 40 21.49 31.39 -30.95
C TYR A 40 22.19 32.06 -32.11
N LEU A 41 23.28 31.46 -32.61
CA LEU A 41 24.05 32.03 -33.67
C LEU A 41 24.43 31.02 -34.74
N ALA A 42 24.66 31.54 -35.94
CA ALA A 42 25.22 30.81 -37.07
C ALA A 42 26.54 31.44 -37.44
N VAL A 43 27.59 30.65 -37.47
CA VAL A 43 28.90 31.07 -37.97
C VAL A 43 29.15 30.34 -39.29
N VAL A 44 29.43 31.08 -40.33
CA VAL A 44 29.81 30.58 -41.65
C VAL A 44 31.27 30.86 -41.87
N CYS A 45 32.07 29.84 -42.08
CA CYS A 45 33.51 29.95 -42.37
C CYS A 45 33.90 28.96 -43.47
N MET A 46 35.15 29.08 -43.95
CA MET A 46 35.70 28.13 -44.92
C MET A 46 35.77 26.74 -44.31
N LYS A 47 35.58 25.72 -45.12
CA LYS A 47 35.46 24.32 -44.65
C LYS A 47 36.73 23.84 -43.92
N GLU A 48 37.87 24.39 -44.25
CA GLU A 48 39.17 24.10 -43.64
C GLU A 48 39.31 24.72 -42.25
N ASP A 49 38.60 25.82 -41.98
CA ASP A 49 38.72 26.59 -40.75
C ASP A 49 37.62 26.20 -39.70
N VAL A 50 36.71 25.33 -40.03
CA VAL A 50 35.54 24.97 -39.19
C VAL A 50 36.00 24.47 -37.81
N GLN A 51 37.04 23.66 -37.76
CA GLN A 51 37.51 23.06 -36.52
C GLN A 51 38.18 24.07 -35.61
N ALA A 52 39.03 24.95 -36.22
CA ALA A 52 39.70 26.03 -35.50
C ALA A 52 38.69 27.06 -34.96
N ALA A 53 37.68 27.42 -35.76
CA ALA A 53 36.62 28.32 -35.35
C ALA A 53 35.77 27.71 -34.19
N GLU A 54 35.46 26.41 -34.29
CA GLU A 54 34.70 25.73 -33.26
C GLU A 54 35.45 25.63 -31.92
N ASP A 55 36.74 25.29 -31.95
CA ASP A 55 37.57 25.20 -30.73
C ASP A 55 37.77 26.57 -30.09
N ALA A 56 37.93 27.63 -30.88
CA ALA A 56 38.02 29.01 -30.42
C ALA A 56 36.70 29.41 -29.70
N LEU A 57 35.56 29.15 -30.30
CA LEU A 57 34.26 29.50 -29.78
C LEU A 57 33.85 28.63 -28.58
N ARG A 58 34.19 27.34 -28.56
CA ARG A 58 33.94 26.45 -27.40
C ARG A 58 34.59 26.96 -26.13
N SER A 59 35.79 27.51 -26.25
CA SER A 59 36.46 28.09 -25.08
C SER A 59 35.73 29.29 -24.49
N ALA A 60 34.83 29.92 -25.26
CA ALA A 60 33.97 31.04 -24.84
C ALA A 60 32.54 30.64 -24.53
N GLY A 61 32.25 29.31 -24.45
CA GLY A 61 30.94 28.78 -24.07
C GLY A 61 30.02 28.43 -25.23
N PHE A 62 30.56 28.33 -26.46
CA PHE A 62 29.79 27.86 -27.60
C PHE A 62 29.45 26.35 -27.46
N ALA A 63 28.18 26.04 -27.63
CA ALA A 63 27.69 24.64 -27.63
C ALA A 63 26.93 24.35 -28.92
N ARG A 64 27.33 23.24 -29.56
CA ARG A 64 26.56 22.71 -30.70
C ARG A 64 25.30 22.02 -30.23
N PRO A 65 24.18 22.09 -31.00
CA PRO A 65 23.02 21.27 -30.73
C PRO A 65 23.37 19.76 -30.83
N SER A 66 22.84 18.97 -29.90
CA SER A 66 23.12 17.52 -29.83
C SER A 66 22.57 16.75 -31.03
N GLN A 67 21.60 17.31 -31.76
CA GLN A 67 21.03 16.74 -32.97
C GLN A 67 21.15 17.77 -34.11
N MET A 68 21.76 17.34 -35.21
CA MET A 68 21.78 18.08 -36.47
C MET A 68 20.58 17.61 -37.29
N TRP A 69 19.60 18.48 -37.52
CA TRP A 69 18.47 18.20 -38.35
C TRP A 69 18.85 18.37 -39.83
N GLY A 70 18.41 17.41 -40.69
CA GLY A 70 18.77 17.41 -42.11
C GLY A 70 18.00 18.41 -42.95
N ASP A 71 16.85 18.89 -42.47
CA ASP A 71 15.94 19.79 -43.16
C ASP A 71 15.77 21.15 -42.47
N VAL A 72 15.08 22.06 -43.17
CA VAL A 72 14.78 23.39 -42.65
C VAL A 72 13.90 23.24 -41.42
N PRO A 73 14.29 23.81 -40.25
CA PRO A 73 13.58 23.64 -38.97
C PRO A 73 12.08 23.99 -39.03
N LYS A 74 11.70 24.91 -39.91
CA LYS A 74 10.30 25.32 -40.11
C LYS A 74 9.43 24.17 -40.66
N PHE A 75 9.93 23.47 -41.68
CA PHE A 75 9.18 22.34 -42.28
C PHE A 75 9.08 21.17 -41.32
N GLN A 76 10.16 20.87 -40.58
CA GLN A 76 10.13 19.83 -39.58
C GLN A 76 9.16 20.14 -38.42
N LYS A 77 9.10 21.40 -38.01
CA LYS A 77 8.14 21.81 -37.00
C LYS A 77 6.70 21.60 -37.47
N GLU A 78 6.40 21.99 -38.71
CA GLU A 78 5.07 21.80 -39.31
C GLU A 78 4.70 20.32 -39.44
N GLU A 79 5.68 19.47 -39.84
CA GLU A 79 5.51 18.02 -39.93
C GLU A 79 5.25 17.39 -38.56
N LEU A 80 6.06 17.73 -37.55
CA LEU A 80 5.87 17.24 -36.18
C LEU A 80 4.55 17.74 -35.54
N GLU A 81 4.15 18.98 -35.82
CA GLU A 81 2.86 19.49 -35.36
C GLU A 81 1.70 18.71 -36.00
N SER A 82 1.84 18.33 -37.28
CA SER A 82 0.85 17.47 -37.97
C SER A 82 0.81 16.08 -37.37
N GLU A 83 1.97 15.45 -37.14
CA GLU A 83 2.03 14.13 -36.51
C GLU A 83 1.45 14.13 -35.08
N ILE A 84 1.72 15.18 -34.31
CA ILE A 84 1.11 15.34 -32.98
C ILE A 84 -0.40 15.47 -33.06
N ALA A 85 -0.92 16.20 -34.06
CA ALA A 85 -2.37 16.34 -34.28
C ALA A 85 -3.02 15.00 -34.64
N ASP A 86 -2.37 14.24 -35.54
CA ASP A 86 -2.84 12.91 -35.95
C ASP A 86 -2.80 11.91 -34.79
N CYS A 87 -1.74 11.92 -33.98
CA CYS A 87 -1.65 11.09 -32.78
C CYS A 87 -2.74 11.43 -31.76
N ARG A 88 -3.03 12.71 -31.55
CA ARG A 88 -4.12 13.15 -30.65
C ARG A 88 -5.49 12.70 -31.15
N ALA A 89 -5.76 12.87 -32.45
CA ALA A 89 -7.00 12.40 -33.04
C ALA A 89 -7.18 10.87 -32.90
N ARG A 90 -6.08 10.12 -33.08
CA ARG A 90 -6.10 8.67 -32.92
C ARG A 90 -6.32 8.25 -31.45
N ILE A 91 -5.74 8.95 -30.51
CA ILE A 91 -5.99 8.73 -29.06
C ILE A 91 -7.48 8.96 -28.74
N GLU A 92 -8.06 10.07 -29.20
CA GLU A 92 -9.47 10.36 -28.98
C GLU A 92 -10.40 9.31 -29.60
N GLN A 93 -10.06 8.84 -30.82
CA GLN A 93 -10.80 7.77 -31.47
C GLN A 93 -10.76 6.48 -30.62
N ILE A 94 -9.57 6.05 -30.19
CA ILE A 94 -9.40 4.85 -29.33
C ILE A 94 -10.14 4.99 -28.01
N GLU A 95 -10.09 6.16 -27.38
CA GLU A 95 -10.83 6.42 -26.13
C GLU A 95 -12.35 6.27 -26.34
N ASN A 96 -12.86 6.74 -27.45
CA ASN A 96 -14.28 6.60 -27.79
C ASN A 96 -14.65 5.13 -28.06
N GLU A 97 -13.84 4.39 -28.81
CA GLU A 97 -14.03 2.95 -29.03
C GLU A 97 -14.05 2.18 -27.69
N VAL A 98 -13.15 2.53 -26.74
CA VAL A 98 -13.13 1.91 -25.40
C VAL A 98 -14.38 2.28 -24.59
N LYS A 99 -14.87 3.53 -24.70
CA LYS A 99 -16.13 3.95 -24.05
C LYS A 99 -17.33 3.18 -24.60
N ASP A 100 -17.41 2.98 -25.91
CA ASP A 100 -18.49 2.23 -26.57
C ASP A 100 -18.49 0.74 -26.14
N LEU A 101 -17.32 0.20 -25.79
CA LEU A 101 -17.19 -1.15 -25.26
C LEU A 101 -17.50 -1.26 -23.75
N SER A 102 -17.80 -0.15 -23.07
CA SER A 102 -18.03 -0.14 -21.62
C SER A 102 -19.13 -1.11 -21.16
N ASP A 103 -20.17 -1.29 -21.96
CA ASP A 103 -21.29 -2.21 -21.69
C ASP A 103 -20.87 -3.69 -21.70
N GLN A 104 -19.76 -4.00 -22.35
CA GLN A 104 -19.19 -5.35 -22.41
C GLN A 104 -18.35 -5.70 -21.17
N ARG A 105 -18.02 -4.71 -20.32
CA ARG A 105 -17.13 -4.89 -19.17
C ARG A 105 -17.61 -5.99 -18.23
N GLU A 106 -18.91 -6.04 -17.93
CA GLU A 106 -19.44 -7.07 -17.03
C GLU A 106 -19.36 -8.47 -17.65
N LYS A 107 -19.56 -8.59 -18.94
CA LYS A 107 -19.40 -9.88 -19.65
C LYS A 107 -17.94 -10.35 -19.65
N LEU A 108 -16.98 -9.40 -19.85
CA LEU A 108 -15.56 -9.70 -19.79
C LEU A 108 -15.11 -10.13 -18.40
N LYS A 109 -15.65 -9.52 -17.33
CA LYS A 109 -15.38 -9.94 -15.96
C LYS A 109 -15.85 -11.36 -15.69
N ILE A 110 -17.09 -11.68 -16.10
CA ILE A 110 -17.65 -13.02 -15.94
C ILE A 110 -16.80 -14.04 -16.71
N LEU A 111 -16.39 -13.71 -17.92
CA LEU A 111 -15.55 -14.56 -18.74
C LEU A 111 -14.16 -14.78 -18.11
N ALA A 112 -13.55 -13.70 -17.60
CA ALA A 112 -12.27 -13.78 -16.90
C ALA A 112 -12.37 -14.66 -15.64
N ASP A 113 -13.43 -14.51 -14.85
CA ASP A 113 -13.66 -15.33 -13.66
C ASP A 113 -13.90 -16.79 -14.02
N TYR A 114 -14.65 -17.05 -15.08
CA TYR A 114 -14.85 -18.41 -15.62
C TYR A 114 -13.52 -19.09 -15.97
N TYR A 115 -12.66 -18.40 -16.74
CA TYR A 115 -11.37 -18.97 -17.14
C TYR A 115 -10.41 -19.11 -15.95
N ARG A 116 -10.46 -18.21 -14.97
CA ARG A 116 -9.67 -18.31 -13.75
C ARG A 116 -10.05 -19.56 -12.95
N VAL A 117 -11.35 -19.72 -12.65
CA VAL A 117 -11.85 -20.93 -11.97
C VAL A 117 -11.49 -22.21 -12.73
N ARG A 118 -11.57 -22.16 -14.07
CA ARG A 118 -11.19 -23.30 -14.90
C ARG A 118 -9.68 -23.58 -14.85
N ALA A 119 -8.84 -22.56 -14.86
CA ALA A 119 -7.39 -22.70 -14.72
C ALA A 119 -7.01 -23.27 -13.35
N ASP A 120 -7.63 -22.78 -12.26
CA ASP A 120 -7.43 -23.29 -10.90
C ASP A 120 -7.82 -24.77 -10.81
N LYS A 121 -8.95 -25.14 -11.44
CA LYS A 121 -9.37 -26.55 -11.52
C LYS A 121 -8.34 -27.44 -12.21
N TYR A 122 -7.77 -27.00 -13.33
CA TYR A 122 -6.72 -27.77 -14.03
C TYR A 122 -5.41 -27.79 -13.24
N ALA A 123 -5.06 -26.72 -12.54
CA ALA A 123 -3.88 -26.68 -11.66
C ALA A 123 -4.00 -27.72 -10.52
N VAL A 124 -5.19 -27.82 -9.90
CA VAL A 124 -5.46 -28.84 -8.89
C VAL A 124 -5.38 -30.24 -9.47
N LEU A 125 -5.97 -30.49 -10.65
CA LEU A 125 -5.89 -31.80 -11.32
C LEU A 125 -4.45 -32.24 -11.59
N GLY A 126 -3.54 -31.31 -11.86
CA GLY A 126 -2.10 -31.61 -12.04
C GLY A 126 -1.38 -32.01 -10.75
N GLN A 127 -1.95 -31.73 -9.57
CA GLN A 127 -1.36 -32.01 -8.26
C GLN A 127 -1.94 -33.26 -7.60
N ILE A 128 -3.08 -33.77 -8.09
CA ILE A 128 -3.77 -34.91 -7.50
C ILE A 128 -3.18 -36.21 -8.03
N PRO A 129 -2.91 -37.23 -7.18
CA PRO A 129 -2.60 -38.56 -7.62
C PRO A 129 -3.75 -39.14 -8.45
N GLN A 130 -3.46 -39.50 -9.69
CA GLN A 130 -4.46 -40.00 -10.63
C GLN A 130 -3.93 -41.16 -11.47
N SER A 131 -4.84 -42.07 -11.83
CA SER A 131 -4.64 -43.10 -12.83
C SER A 131 -5.46 -42.76 -14.09
N GLU A 132 -5.46 -43.63 -15.08
CA GLU A 132 -6.28 -43.42 -16.30
C GLU A 132 -7.80 -43.32 -16.04
N ARG A 133 -8.29 -43.89 -14.92
CA ARG A 133 -9.72 -44.01 -14.62
C ARG A 133 -10.13 -43.50 -13.24
N THR A 134 -9.19 -43.29 -12.34
CA THR A 134 -9.46 -42.93 -10.96
C THR A 134 -8.51 -41.83 -10.47
N PHE A 135 -8.95 -41.06 -9.51
CA PHE A 135 -8.15 -40.08 -8.81
C PHE A 135 -8.42 -40.16 -7.30
N VAL A 136 -7.44 -39.73 -6.50
CA VAL A 136 -7.52 -39.69 -5.05
C VAL A 136 -7.37 -38.26 -4.58
N ILE A 137 -8.30 -37.79 -3.78
CA ILE A 137 -8.22 -36.48 -3.09
C ILE A 137 -8.19 -36.73 -1.60
N SER A 138 -7.16 -36.25 -0.92
CA SER A 138 -7.08 -36.24 0.54
C SER A 138 -7.20 -34.80 1.06
N GLY A 139 -7.83 -34.63 2.21
CA GLY A 139 -8.00 -33.31 2.82
C GLY A 139 -8.48 -33.44 4.26
N TYR A 140 -8.36 -32.32 4.98
CA TYR A 140 -8.81 -32.24 6.38
C TYR A 140 -10.20 -31.61 6.47
N ILE A 141 -11.03 -32.15 7.36
CA ILE A 141 -12.36 -31.64 7.63
C ILE A 141 -12.64 -31.63 9.14
N PRO A 142 -13.40 -30.64 9.66
CA PRO A 142 -13.84 -30.69 11.04
C PRO A 142 -14.67 -31.94 11.32
N GLN A 143 -14.44 -32.63 12.43
CA GLN A 143 -15.12 -33.87 12.82
C GLN A 143 -16.66 -33.74 12.81
N CYS A 144 -17.19 -32.56 13.20
CA CYS A 144 -18.62 -32.30 13.22
C CYS A 144 -19.25 -32.28 11.81
N GLU A 145 -18.51 -32.09 10.74
CA GLU A 145 -19.00 -32.04 9.37
C GLU A 145 -18.65 -33.29 8.55
N ALA A 146 -17.82 -34.18 9.10
CA ALA A 146 -17.32 -35.36 8.39
C ALA A 146 -18.47 -36.28 7.93
N ALA A 147 -19.41 -36.57 8.80
CA ALA A 147 -20.57 -37.41 8.45
C ALA A 147 -21.48 -36.78 7.38
N HIS A 148 -21.68 -35.47 7.45
CA HIS A 148 -22.49 -34.76 6.46
C HIS A 148 -21.81 -34.74 5.10
N LEU A 149 -20.51 -34.45 5.04
CA LEU A 149 -19.73 -34.42 3.79
C LEU A 149 -19.65 -35.81 3.17
N SER A 150 -19.38 -36.85 3.96
CA SER A 150 -19.31 -38.23 3.48
C SER A 150 -20.63 -38.64 2.84
N GLY A 151 -21.76 -38.39 3.51
CA GLY A 151 -23.08 -38.65 2.96
C GLY A 151 -23.36 -37.90 1.66
N TYR A 152 -23.08 -36.61 1.63
CA TYR A 152 -23.27 -35.77 0.44
C TYR A 152 -22.42 -36.21 -0.77
N LEU A 153 -21.16 -36.59 -0.54
CA LEU A 153 -20.27 -37.04 -1.62
C LEU A 153 -20.72 -38.40 -2.17
N THR A 154 -21.06 -39.33 -1.31
CA THR A 154 -21.53 -40.67 -1.72
C THR A 154 -22.89 -40.64 -2.45
N GLU A 155 -23.77 -39.72 -2.04
CA GLU A 155 -25.09 -39.59 -2.70
C GLU A 155 -24.98 -38.89 -4.08
N LYS A 156 -24.12 -37.92 -4.20
CA LYS A 156 -24.06 -37.06 -5.38
C LYS A 156 -23.03 -37.49 -6.43
N TYR A 157 -21.98 -38.18 -6.01
CA TYR A 157 -20.85 -38.61 -6.87
C TYR A 157 -20.63 -40.12 -6.68
N ASP A 158 -20.21 -40.77 -7.75
CA ASP A 158 -19.78 -42.19 -7.69
C ASP A 158 -18.34 -42.23 -7.16
N CYS A 159 -18.19 -42.04 -5.85
CA CYS A 159 -16.90 -42.01 -5.16
C CYS A 159 -16.96 -42.78 -3.84
N MET A 160 -15.83 -43.38 -3.46
CA MET A 160 -15.64 -43.98 -2.16
C MET A 160 -15.03 -42.92 -1.22
N VAL A 161 -15.65 -42.75 -0.06
CA VAL A 161 -15.17 -41.81 0.96
C VAL A 161 -14.68 -42.62 2.16
N ASP A 162 -13.41 -42.44 2.48
CA ASP A 162 -12.82 -43.00 3.69
C ASP A 162 -12.54 -41.86 4.69
N VAL A 163 -12.88 -42.05 5.95
CA VAL A 163 -12.73 -41.05 7.01
C VAL A 163 -11.82 -41.62 8.08
N GLU A 164 -10.63 -41.10 8.16
CA GLU A 164 -9.62 -41.49 9.16
C GLU A 164 -9.55 -40.44 10.28
N GLU A 165 -9.35 -40.88 11.51
CA GLU A 165 -9.04 -39.96 12.60
C GLU A 165 -7.56 -39.57 12.58
N LEU A 166 -7.31 -38.27 12.87
CA LEU A 166 -5.96 -37.73 12.93
C LEU A 166 -5.11 -38.40 14.00
N GLN A 167 -3.92 -38.83 13.63
CA GLN A 167 -2.92 -39.34 14.58
C GLN A 167 -2.46 -38.25 15.55
N GLU A 168 -1.99 -38.63 16.74
CA GLU A 168 -1.55 -37.67 17.78
C GLU A 168 -0.41 -36.75 17.30
N ASN A 169 0.49 -37.28 16.47
CA ASN A 169 1.67 -36.55 15.96
C ASN A 169 1.43 -35.87 14.60
N GLU A 170 0.21 -35.92 14.07
CA GLU A 170 -0.12 -35.34 12.77
C GLU A 170 -0.48 -33.86 12.90
N GLU A 171 0.25 -33.00 12.18
CA GLU A 171 -0.02 -31.58 12.09
C GLU A 171 -1.16 -31.33 11.10
N ALA A 172 -2.35 -31.09 11.62
CA ALA A 172 -3.51 -30.72 10.81
C ALA A 172 -3.74 -29.22 10.82
N PRO A 173 -4.27 -28.64 9.72
CA PRO A 173 -4.66 -27.25 9.71
C PRO A 173 -5.77 -27.00 10.72
N VAL A 174 -5.67 -25.88 11.45
CA VAL A 174 -6.60 -25.49 12.50
C VAL A 174 -7.61 -24.48 11.96
N ILE A 175 -8.89 -24.69 12.25
CA ILE A 175 -9.95 -23.71 11.97
C ILE A 175 -10.35 -23.06 13.29
N LEU A 176 -10.22 -21.73 13.36
CA LEU A 176 -10.63 -20.96 14.52
C LEU A 176 -12.15 -20.78 14.51
N LYS A 177 -12.80 -21.01 15.66
CA LYS A 177 -14.23 -20.76 15.88
C LYS A 177 -14.40 -19.67 16.92
N ASN A 178 -14.47 -18.44 16.47
CA ASN A 178 -14.52 -17.26 17.31
C ASN A 178 -15.87 -16.56 17.25
N ASN A 179 -16.17 -15.78 18.28
CA ASN A 179 -17.31 -14.86 18.26
C ASN A 179 -17.08 -13.72 17.25
N PRO A 180 -18.14 -12.99 16.81
CA PRO A 180 -18.01 -11.95 15.77
C PRO A 180 -17.00 -10.82 16.09
N PHE A 181 -16.75 -10.55 17.36
CA PHE A 181 -15.75 -9.57 17.80
C PHE A 181 -14.33 -10.13 17.64
N SER A 182 -14.07 -11.29 18.23
CA SER A 182 -12.75 -11.94 18.17
C SER A 182 -12.38 -12.35 16.74
N ALA A 183 -13.35 -12.81 15.94
CA ALA A 183 -13.14 -13.14 14.54
C ALA A 183 -12.60 -11.97 13.69
N SER A 184 -12.78 -10.73 14.12
CA SER A 184 -12.20 -9.57 13.42
C SER A 184 -10.68 -9.49 13.57
N VAL A 185 -10.11 -10.07 14.61
CA VAL A 185 -8.67 -10.06 14.93
C VAL A 185 -7.96 -11.33 14.45
N GLU A 186 -8.68 -12.34 13.97
CA GLU A 186 -8.10 -13.59 13.46
C GLU A 186 -7.01 -13.36 12.43
N GLY A 187 -7.16 -12.40 11.51
CA GLY A 187 -6.12 -12.08 10.53
C GLY A 187 -4.81 -11.56 11.16
N VAL A 188 -4.88 -10.94 12.34
CA VAL A 188 -3.69 -10.55 13.09
C VAL A 188 -3.04 -11.79 13.69
N VAL A 189 -3.81 -12.69 14.29
CA VAL A 189 -3.31 -13.96 14.84
C VAL A 189 -2.69 -14.82 13.73
N GLU A 190 -3.35 -14.95 12.59
CA GLU A 190 -2.83 -15.67 11.42
C GLU A 190 -1.46 -15.14 10.96
N SER A 191 -1.22 -13.84 11.07
CA SER A 191 0.08 -13.24 10.70
C SER A 191 1.23 -13.62 11.64
N TYR A 192 0.93 -13.98 12.87
CA TYR A 192 1.90 -14.47 13.85
C TYR A 192 2.03 -16.01 13.85
N GLY A 193 1.01 -16.72 13.42
CA GLY A 193 0.89 -18.17 13.39
C GLY A 193 -0.37 -18.64 14.10
N LEU A 194 -1.02 -19.66 13.53
CA LEU A 194 -2.17 -20.29 14.15
C LEU A 194 -1.74 -21.21 15.31
N PRO A 195 -2.56 -21.35 16.36
CA PRO A 195 -2.29 -22.28 17.45
C PRO A 195 -2.27 -23.74 16.94
N HIS A 196 -1.44 -24.59 17.52
CA HIS A 196 -1.44 -26.01 17.19
C HIS A 196 -2.64 -26.76 17.77
N LYS A 197 -2.84 -28.00 17.30
CA LYS A 197 -3.89 -28.89 17.80
C LYS A 197 -3.81 -29.03 19.33
N GLY A 198 -4.89 -28.67 20.02
CA GLY A 198 -4.96 -28.76 21.50
C GLY A 198 -4.46 -27.52 22.25
N GLU A 199 -3.86 -26.54 21.58
CA GLU A 199 -3.50 -25.27 22.20
C GLU A 199 -4.72 -24.37 22.40
N LEU A 200 -4.60 -23.44 23.34
CA LEU A 200 -5.63 -22.44 23.58
C LEU A 200 -5.60 -21.39 22.47
N ASP A 201 -6.77 -21.07 21.92
CA ASP A 201 -6.89 -19.94 20.99
C ASP A 201 -6.75 -18.60 21.75
N PRO A 202 -5.68 -17.84 21.49
CA PRO A 202 -5.44 -16.54 22.15
C PRO A 202 -6.32 -15.43 21.60
N THR A 203 -7.03 -15.65 20.48
CA THR A 203 -7.72 -14.62 19.70
C THR A 203 -8.70 -13.80 20.54
N THR A 204 -9.45 -14.43 21.42
CA THR A 204 -10.46 -13.72 22.22
C THR A 204 -9.84 -12.74 23.23
N ILE A 205 -8.77 -13.15 23.89
CA ILE A 205 -8.08 -12.31 24.89
C ILE A 205 -7.27 -11.23 24.19
N MET A 206 -6.55 -11.63 23.13
CA MET A 206 -5.78 -10.72 22.31
C MET A 206 -6.66 -9.63 21.70
N SER A 207 -7.86 -9.96 21.23
CA SER A 207 -8.77 -8.98 20.60
C SER A 207 -9.18 -7.86 21.56
N PHE A 208 -9.43 -8.18 22.83
CA PHE A 208 -9.76 -7.20 23.84
C PHE A 208 -8.59 -6.21 24.06
N PHE A 209 -7.38 -6.73 24.31
CA PHE A 209 -6.21 -5.88 24.54
C PHE A 209 -5.79 -5.12 23.28
N TYR A 210 -5.89 -5.74 22.12
CA TYR A 210 -5.55 -5.09 20.84
C TYR A 210 -6.41 -3.85 20.61
N VAL A 211 -7.73 -3.99 20.70
CA VAL A 211 -8.68 -2.88 20.50
C VAL A 211 -8.52 -1.82 21.60
N PHE A 212 -8.30 -2.24 22.86
CA PHE A 212 -8.09 -1.36 23.99
C PHE A 212 -6.82 -0.49 23.82
N PHE A 213 -5.68 -1.10 23.53
CA PHE A 213 -4.42 -0.37 23.36
C PHE A 213 -4.41 0.47 22.09
N PHE A 214 -4.99 -0.03 20.99
CA PHE A 214 -5.12 0.76 19.77
C PHE A 214 -5.87 2.08 20.04
N GLY A 215 -6.99 2.00 20.73
CA GLY A 215 -7.77 3.18 21.08
C GLY A 215 -7.00 4.15 21.99
N MET A 216 -6.31 3.62 23.00
CA MET A 216 -5.51 4.43 23.93
C MET A 216 -4.32 5.12 23.23
N MET A 217 -3.68 4.44 22.27
CA MET A 217 -2.54 5.01 21.51
C MET A 217 -2.97 6.14 20.59
N LEU A 218 -4.09 5.98 19.88
CA LEU A 218 -4.57 6.98 18.93
C LEU A 218 -5.33 8.12 19.65
N SER A 219 -6.13 7.79 20.65
CA SER A 219 -6.80 8.66 21.62
C SER A 219 -7.38 9.99 21.12
N ASP A 220 -7.98 9.98 19.93
CA ASP A 220 -8.64 11.13 19.32
C ASP A 220 -10.08 10.79 18.92
N ALA A 221 -11.05 11.47 19.55
CA ALA A 221 -12.48 11.16 19.37
C ALA A 221 -12.97 11.43 17.94
N ALA A 222 -12.47 12.45 17.28
CA ALA A 222 -12.92 12.83 15.96
C ALA A 222 -12.40 11.82 14.89
N TYR A 223 -11.12 11.47 14.96
CA TYR A 223 -10.57 10.41 14.10
C TYR A 223 -11.22 9.06 14.37
N GLY A 224 -11.44 8.71 15.65
CA GLY A 224 -12.13 7.49 16.03
C GLY A 224 -13.53 7.39 15.44
N ALA A 225 -14.31 8.48 15.53
CA ALA A 225 -15.64 8.55 14.93
C ALA A 225 -15.63 8.39 13.41
N ILE A 226 -14.72 9.09 12.73
CA ILE A 226 -14.60 8.99 11.26
C ILE A 226 -14.26 7.56 10.85
N VAL A 227 -13.26 6.94 11.45
CA VAL A 227 -12.85 5.57 11.13
C VAL A 227 -14.00 4.60 11.38
N ALA A 228 -14.69 4.69 12.52
CA ALA A 228 -15.82 3.84 12.84
C ALA A 228 -16.96 4.00 11.82
N ILE A 229 -17.34 5.24 11.47
CA ILE A 229 -18.42 5.51 10.51
C ILE A 229 -18.04 4.99 9.11
N VAL A 230 -16.85 5.31 8.63
CA VAL A 230 -16.38 4.87 7.32
C VAL A 230 -16.37 3.35 7.22
N CYS A 231 -15.80 2.65 8.21
CA CYS A 231 -15.76 1.20 8.22
C CYS A 231 -17.16 0.58 8.31
N ALA A 232 -18.07 1.13 9.11
CA ALA A 232 -19.45 0.68 9.20
C ALA A 232 -20.18 0.84 7.85
N VAL A 233 -20.02 1.99 7.18
CA VAL A 233 -20.62 2.25 5.86
C VAL A 233 -20.05 1.30 4.82
N LEU A 234 -18.74 1.07 4.79
CA LEU A 234 -18.10 0.17 3.84
C LEU A 234 -18.59 -1.28 4.01
N VAL A 235 -18.66 -1.79 5.24
CA VAL A 235 -19.16 -3.14 5.52
C VAL A 235 -20.62 -3.30 5.10
N LYS A 236 -21.44 -2.25 5.26
CA LYS A 236 -22.87 -2.27 4.89
C LYS A 236 -23.06 -2.12 3.37
N LYS A 237 -22.26 -1.25 2.70
CA LYS A 237 -22.41 -0.95 1.28
C LYS A 237 -21.84 -2.05 0.38
N PHE A 238 -20.82 -2.78 0.83
CA PHE A 238 -20.13 -3.81 0.05
C PHE A 238 -20.28 -5.21 0.67
N PRO A 239 -21.48 -5.82 0.66
CA PRO A 239 -21.72 -7.13 1.29
C PRO A 239 -20.94 -8.28 0.65
N ARG A 240 -20.55 -8.14 -0.64
CA ARG A 240 -19.80 -9.12 -1.43
C ARG A 240 -18.28 -9.00 -1.28
N MET A 241 -17.80 -8.22 -0.31
CA MET A 241 -16.40 -8.09 0.04
C MET A 241 -15.82 -9.46 0.47
N SER A 242 -14.52 -9.69 0.19
CA SER A 242 -13.83 -10.91 0.66
C SER A 242 -13.91 -11.04 2.18
N GLN A 243 -13.93 -12.27 2.69
CA GLN A 243 -14.07 -12.51 4.14
C GLN A 243 -12.92 -11.87 4.94
N GLY A 244 -11.68 -11.94 4.45
CA GLY A 244 -10.54 -11.29 5.08
C GLY A 244 -10.70 -9.77 5.18
N MET A 245 -11.09 -9.12 4.07
CA MET A 245 -11.35 -7.68 4.05
C MET A 245 -12.49 -7.29 5.00
N LYS A 246 -13.55 -8.10 5.05
CA LYS A 246 -14.68 -7.87 5.96
C LYS A 246 -14.28 -7.97 7.43
N LYS A 247 -13.42 -8.94 7.79
CA LYS A 247 -12.86 -9.07 9.14
C LYS A 247 -12.00 -7.84 9.47
N SER A 248 -11.11 -7.41 8.56
CA SER A 248 -10.27 -6.22 8.75
C SER A 248 -11.10 -4.94 8.92
N MET A 249 -12.13 -4.71 8.10
CA MET A 249 -13.02 -3.55 8.25
C MET A 249 -13.76 -3.55 9.58
N LYS A 250 -14.19 -4.72 10.07
CA LYS A 250 -14.77 -4.85 11.40
C LYS A 250 -13.77 -4.57 12.52
N LEU A 251 -12.52 -5.01 12.36
CA LEU A 251 -11.46 -4.69 13.31
C LEU A 251 -11.26 -3.18 13.43
N PHE A 252 -11.09 -2.49 12.30
CA PHE A 252 -10.96 -1.03 12.30
C PHE A 252 -12.20 -0.31 12.83
N PHE A 253 -13.40 -0.87 12.64
CA PHE A 253 -14.60 -0.35 13.28
C PHE A 253 -14.51 -0.41 14.80
N TYR A 254 -14.11 -1.54 15.39
CA TYR A 254 -13.96 -1.68 16.84
C TYR A 254 -12.80 -0.81 17.37
N CYS A 255 -11.69 -0.75 16.64
CA CYS A 255 -10.57 0.13 16.97
C CYS A 255 -11.00 1.60 16.94
N GLY A 256 -11.76 2.03 15.92
CA GLY A 256 -12.31 3.38 15.84
C GLY A 256 -13.26 3.71 16.99
N LEU A 257 -14.10 2.76 17.40
CA LEU A 257 -14.97 2.94 18.56
C LEU A 257 -14.18 3.08 19.88
N SER A 258 -13.14 2.26 20.06
CA SER A 258 -12.22 2.38 21.21
C SER A 258 -11.49 3.71 21.20
N THR A 259 -10.98 4.15 20.05
CA THR A 259 -10.32 5.46 19.88
C THR A 259 -11.24 6.61 20.21
N LEU A 260 -12.50 6.54 19.81
CA LEU A 260 -13.53 7.53 20.16
C LEU A 260 -13.72 7.61 21.68
N VAL A 261 -13.84 6.48 22.37
CA VAL A 261 -13.99 6.44 23.82
C VAL A 261 -12.77 7.04 24.51
N TRP A 262 -11.55 6.62 24.14
CA TRP A 262 -10.32 7.15 24.71
C TRP A 262 -10.12 8.63 24.38
N GLY A 263 -10.50 9.07 23.16
CA GLY A 263 -10.44 10.48 22.75
C GLY A 263 -11.37 11.38 23.60
N ILE A 264 -12.57 10.89 23.94
CA ILE A 264 -13.49 11.61 24.84
C ILE A 264 -12.89 11.66 26.26
N LEU A 265 -12.31 10.58 26.76
CA LEU A 265 -11.67 10.55 28.07
C LEU A 265 -10.50 11.54 28.19
N PHE A 266 -9.70 11.64 27.15
CA PHE A 266 -8.51 12.49 27.09
C PHE A 266 -8.76 13.89 26.51
N GLY A 267 -9.96 14.14 25.95
CA GLY A 267 -10.33 15.43 25.38
C GLY A 267 -9.65 15.74 24.05
N GLY A 268 -9.23 14.72 23.28
CA GLY A 268 -8.63 14.89 21.97
C GLY A 268 -9.68 14.93 20.86
N TYR A 269 -9.72 16.06 20.11
CA TYR A 269 -10.63 16.25 18.97
C TYR A 269 -9.85 16.88 17.82
N PHE A 270 -9.28 16.06 16.93
CA PHE A 270 -8.29 16.48 15.93
C PHE A 270 -7.07 17.18 16.57
N GLY A 271 -6.57 16.62 17.67
CA GLY A 271 -5.61 17.29 18.53
C GLY A 271 -6.25 18.48 19.24
N ASN A 272 -5.74 19.70 19.00
CA ASN A 272 -6.24 20.97 19.56
C ASN A 272 -6.88 21.89 18.50
N ILE A 273 -7.32 21.34 17.37
CA ILE A 273 -7.90 22.16 16.27
C ILE A 273 -9.11 22.96 16.76
N VAL A 274 -9.95 22.39 17.61
CA VAL A 274 -11.15 23.06 18.14
C VAL A 274 -10.75 24.34 18.88
N ASP A 275 -9.74 24.31 19.73
CA ASP A 275 -9.25 25.45 20.49
C ASP A 275 -8.68 26.55 19.56
N VAL A 276 -7.80 26.13 18.62
CA VAL A 276 -7.13 27.05 17.68
C VAL A 276 -8.10 27.72 16.72
N VAL A 277 -9.06 26.95 16.18
CA VAL A 277 -10.07 27.50 15.24
C VAL A 277 -11.03 28.43 15.96
N SER A 278 -11.49 28.06 17.16
CA SER A 278 -12.40 28.91 17.93
C SER A 278 -11.74 30.24 18.33
N GLU A 279 -10.48 30.23 18.72
CA GLU A 279 -9.73 31.43 19.06
C GLU A 279 -9.51 32.34 17.83
N LYS A 280 -9.05 31.76 16.69
CA LYS A 280 -8.72 32.55 15.48
C LYS A 280 -9.92 33.08 14.73
N PHE A 281 -11.01 32.30 14.63
CA PHE A 281 -12.16 32.66 13.80
C PHE A 281 -13.31 33.31 14.59
N PHE A 282 -13.46 32.94 15.87
CA PHE A 282 -14.58 33.41 16.69
C PHE A 282 -14.14 34.29 17.86
N GLY A 283 -12.83 34.46 18.09
CA GLY A 283 -12.29 35.27 19.17
C GLY A 283 -12.64 34.76 20.56
N THR A 284 -13.15 33.53 20.68
CA THR A 284 -13.52 32.88 21.94
C THR A 284 -12.89 31.49 21.97
N THR A 285 -12.18 31.16 23.06
CA THR A 285 -11.61 29.81 23.25
C THR A 285 -12.72 28.86 23.72
N ILE A 286 -13.12 27.93 22.83
CA ILE A 286 -14.04 26.85 23.19
C ILE A 286 -13.19 25.60 23.46
N THR A 287 -12.88 25.36 24.71
CA THR A 287 -12.18 24.13 25.13
C THR A 287 -13.19 23.04 25.48
N VAL A 288 -13.05 21.85 24.86
CA VAL A 288 -13.84 20.67 25.24
C VAL A 288 -13.13 20.04 26.46
N PRO A 289 -13.76 20.01 27.66
CA PRO A 289 -13.10 19.46 28.82
C PRO A 289 -12.88 17.95 28.67
N ALA A 290 -11.67 17.49 28.98
CA ALA A 290 -11.39 16.07 29.11
C ALA A 290 -12.16 15.47 30.29
N LEU A 291 -12.73 14.27 30.13
CA LEU A 291 -13.42 13.59 31.22
C LEU A 291 -12.46 13.01 32.25
N TRP A 292 -11.22 12.78 31.91
CA TRP A 292 -10.21 12.24 32.81
C TRP A 292 -9.03 13.21 32.98
N PHE A 293 -8.05 13.19 32.05
CA PHE A 293 -6.94 14.16 32.04
C PHE A 293 -6.48 14.39 30.60
N VAL A 294 -5.83 15.52 30.37
CA VAL A 294 -5.27 15.86 29.06
C VAL A 294 -3.81 15.34 29.00
N PRO A 295 -3.48 14.39 28.13
CA PRO A 295 -2.13 13.81 28.01
C PRO A 295 -1.03 14.84 27.72
N LEU A 296 -1.36 15.88 26.96
CA LEU A 296 -0.42 16.96 26.63
C LEU A 296 0.00 17.76 27.86
N ASN A 297 -0.90 17.93 28.85
CA ASN A 297 -0.62 18.68 30.05
C ASN A 297 0.06 17.82 31.13
N ASP A 298 -0.31 16.53 31.20
CA ASP A 298 0.17 15.59 32.19
C ASP A 298 0.78 14.31 31.56
N PRO A 299 1.88 14.40 30.82
CA PRO A 299 2.46 13.22 30.08
C PRO A 299 2.94 12.13 31.06
N MET A 300 3.34 12.49 32.29
CA MET A 300 3.75 11.52 33.31
C MET A 300 2.58 10.64 33.77
N LYS A 301 1.37 11.17 33.86
CA LYS A 301 0.19 10.35 34.18
C LYS A 301 -0.09 9.33 33.06
N LEU A 302 -0.05 9.75 31.80
CA LEU A 302 -0.22 8.86 30.68
C LEU A 302 0.81 7.71 30.70
N LEU A 303 2.09 8.03 30.97
CA LEU A 303 3.17 7.05 31.07
C LEU A 303 2.91 6.02 32.17
N VAL A 304 2.52 6.47 33.37
CA VAL A 304 2.24 5.59 34.51
C VAL A 304 1.05 4.68 34.20
N PHE A 305 -0.05 5.21 33.65
CA PHE A 305 -1.22 4.40 33.31
C PHE A 305 -0.94 3.43 32.17
N SER A 306 -0.21 3.83 31.13
CA SER A 306 0.16 2.93 30.04
C SER A 306 1.07 1.79 30.53
N LEU A 307 2.01 2.08 31.42
CA LEU A 307 2.83 1.07 32.08
C LEU A 307 1.97 0.11 32.93
N LEU A 308 1.04 0.64 33.72
CA LEU A 308 0.12 -0.17 34.53
C LEU A 308 -0.71 -1.13 33.66
N PHE A 309 -1.32 -0.63 32.59
CA PHE A 309 -2.07 -1.48 31.67
C PHE A 309 -1.19 -2.52 30.95
N GLY A 310 0.05 -2.15 30.59
CA GLY A 310 1.04 -3.08 30.06
C GLY A 310 1.37 -4.21 31.03
N VAL A 311 1.59 -3.88 32.30
CA VAL A 311 1.85 -4.87 33.36
C VAL A 311 0.63 -5.80 33.56
N ILE A 312 -0.60 -5.24 33.59
CA ILE A 312 -1.83 -6.06 33.65
C ILE A 312 -1.89 -7.04 32.49
N HIS A 313 -1.62 -6.58 31.26
CA HIS A 313 -1.61 -7.42 30.07
C HIS A 313 -0.59 -8.59 30.18
N LEU A 314 0.63 -8.27 30.64
CA LEU A 314 1.66 -9.30 30.87
C LEU A 314 1.23 -10.34 31.91
N PHE A 315 0.64 -9.89 33.03
CA PHE A 315 0.15 -10.79 34.07
C PHE A 315 -1.02 -11.68 33.58
N VAL A 316 -1.89 -11.15 32.75
CA VAL A 316 -2.96 -11.95 32.12
C VAL A 316 -2.34 -13.03 31.23
N GLY A 317 -1.36 -12.70 30.39
CA GLY A 317 -0.65 -13.67 29.55
C GLY A 317 0.05 -14.76 30.40
N LEU A 318 0.73 -14.34 31.47
CA LEU A 318 1.40 -15.26 32.40
C LEU A 318 0.38 -16.15 33.12
N GLY A 319 -0.75 -15.61 33.54
CA GLY A 319 -1.83 -16.38 34.17
C GLY A 319 -2.43 -17.46 33.27
N ILE A 320 -2.61 -17.12 31.97
CA ILE A 320 -3.08 -18.09 30.95
C ILE A 320 -2.06 -19.21 30.80
N LYS A 321 -0.76 -18.88 30.66
CA LYS A 321 0.30 -19.87 30.55
C LYS A 321 0.35 -20.77 31.79
N GLY A 322 0.24 -20.19 32.98
CA GLY A 322 0.15 -20.94 34.24
C GLY A 322 -1.04 -21.90 34.29
N TYR A 323 -2.22 -21.43 33.85
CA TYR A 323 -3.42 -22.26 33.76
C TYR A 323 -3.25 -23.45 32.80
N LEU A 324 -2.67 -23.22 31.63
CA LEU A 324 -2.38 -24.28 30.65
C LEU A 324 -1.42 -25.33 31.20
N CYS A 325 -0.33 -24.91 31.82
CA CYS A 325 0.63 -25.82 32.46
C CYS A 325 -0.03 -26.68 33.56
N LEU A 326 -0.97 -26.13 34.33
CA LEU A 326 -1.71 -26.89 35.34
C LEU A 326 -2.71 -27.88 34.73
N LYS A 327 -3.34 -27.51 33.61
CA LYS A 327 -4.33 -28.33 32.91
C LYS A 327 -3.68 -29.53 32.21
N ASP A 328 -2.55 -29.33 31.55
CA ASP A 328 -1.87 -30.38 30.77
C ASP A 328 -1.11 -31.37 31.62
N GLY A 329 -1.05 -31.16 32.91
CA GLY A 329 -0.40 -32.10 33.86
C GLY A 329 1.10 -32.31 33.65
N LYS A 330 1.68 -31.64 32.68
CA LYS A 330 3.11 -31.69 32.34
C LYS A 330 3.88 -30.73 33.26
N ASP A 331 4.59 -31.33 34.17
CA ASP A 331 5.65 -30.72 35.02
C ASP A 331 5.25 -29.47 35.82
N ARG A 332 4.66 -29.72 36.99
CA ARG A 332 4.53 -28.68 38.07
C ARG A 332 5.90 -27.99 38.36
N SER A 333 7.02 -28.65 38.12
CA SER A 333 8.38 -28.11 38.30
C SER A 333 8.69 -27.01 37.26
N ASN A 334 8.33 -27.20 35.96
CA ASN A 334 8.62 -26.24 34.89
C ASN A 334 7.73 -24.99 34.94
N SER A 335 6.50 -25.11 35.43
CA SER A 335 5.59 -23.95 35.56
C SER A 335 6.08 -23.00 36.68
N LEU A 336 6.59 -23.54 37.79
CA LEU A 336 7.17 -22.75 38.89
C LEU A 336 8.49 -22.09 38.47
N LEU A 337 9.36 -22.82 37.73
CA LEU A 337 10.61 -22.25 37.18
C LEU A 337 10.37 -21.13 36.16
N THR A 338 9.33 -21.23 35.33
CA THR A 338 9.00 -20.18 34.37
C THR A 338 8.50 -18.91 35.08
N ILE A 339 7.74 -19.04 36.15
CA ILE A 339 7.30 -17.90 36.99
C ILE A 339 8.50 -17.29 37.73
N GLN A 340 9.41 -18.09 38.22
CA GLN A 340 10.61 -17.64 38.96
C GLN A 340 11.63 -16.92 38.07
N ASN A 341 11.71 -17.25 36.77
CA ASN A 341 12.63 -16.61 35.84
C ASN A 341 12.09 -15.32 35.19
N ILE A 342 10.85 -14.91 35.49
CA ILE A 342 10.22 -13.69 34.94
C ILE A 342 10.11 -12.58 36.03
N ILE A 343 10.26 -12.91 37.31
CA ILE A 343 10.38 -11.96 38.43
C ILE A 343 11.85 -11.63 38.67
#